data_b30d00092c15c51878782084afac0401
#
_entry.id   b30d00092c15c51878782084afac0401
#
_cell.length_a   1.000
_cell.length_b   1.000
_cell.length_c   1.000
_cell.angle_alpha   90.00
_cell.angle_beta   90.00
_cell.angle_gamma   90.00
#
_symmetry.space_group_name_H-M   'P 1'
#
loop_
_entity.id
_entity.type
_entity.pdbx_description
1 polymer ?
#
loop_
_entity_poly.entity_id
_entity_poly.type
_entity_poly.pdbx_seq_one_letter_code
_entity_poly.pdbx_strand_id
1 'polypeptide(L)'
;MKKSEFTENPAPVELEGTVLRICFDTEEVDQVINNGEEGQEPATRKVYLAYVIRVNNPFTLENVTKALLKEGFDEFKAVAVAAESLLTANEAGLLPGNALELARQMQIARISEYDASDAVNQFSFDDVPMWLDKDTRNGLIARLNAEKAVGKTTSTLWLGTQSFTITPDAGLQLLSALEVYASECYDKTAEHKTAIVALNDVDAIKSYDFTQGYPAHLEF
;
A
#
# COMPACT_ATOMS: atom_id res chain seq x y z
N MET A 1 8.00 10.67 9.35
CA MET A 1 9.34 11.04 8.82
C MET A 1 9.22 12.24 7.88
N LYS A 2 10.28 13.09 7.73
CA LYS A 2 10.32 14.17 6.73
C LYS A 2 11.28 13.80 5.61
N LYS A 3 10.97 14.22 4.37
CA LYS A 3 11.90 14.09 3.24
C LYS A 3 13.09 15.04 3.43
N SER A 4 14.29 14.57 3.10
CA SER A 4 15.52 15.37 3.02
C SER A 4 15.65 15.98 1.63
N GLU A 5 16.27 17.18 1.56
CA GLU A 5 16.50 17.89 0.31
C GLU A 5 17.92 17.59 -0.21
N PHE A 6 18.02 17.38 -1.51
CA PHE A 6 19.26 17.13 -2.25
C PHE A 6 19.34 18.06 -3.47
N THR A 7 20.54 18.51 -3.81
CA THR A 7 20.79 19.30 -5.01
C THR A 7 20.94 18.45 -6.28
N GLU A 8 21.18 17.16 -6.10
CA GLU A 8 21.28 16.15 -7.17
C GLU A 8 20.40 14.96 -6.78
N ASN A 9 19.98 14.18 -7.77
CA ASN A 9 19.19 12.97 -7.51
C ASN A 9 20.00 11.99 -6.66
N PRO A 10 19.60 11.71 -5.41
CA PRO A 10 20.37 10.85 -4.52
C PRO A 10 20.38 9.41 -5.03
N ALA A 11 21.52 8.72 -4.88
CA ALA A 11 21.57 7.29 -5.13
C ALA A 11 20.58 6.56 -4.22
N PRO A 12 19.77 5.60 -4.77
CA PRO A 12 18.79 4.87 -3.97
C PRO A 12 19.40 4.15 -2.77
N VAL A 13 20.61 3.63 -2.95
CA VAL A 13 21.36 2.96 -1.88
C VAL A 13 22.84 3.35 -1.95
N GLU A 14 23.45 3.51 -0.78
CA GLU A 14 24.88 3.82 -0.66
C GLU A 14 25.43 3.15 0.60
N LEU A 15 26.60 2.51 0.48
CA LEU A 15 27.29 1.89 1.60
C LEU A 15 28.36 2.86 2.16
N GLU A 16 28.07 3.46 3.30
CA GLU A 16 28.95 4.37 4.02
C GLU A 16 29.69 3.61 5.16
N GLY A 17 30.76 2.90 4.83
CA GLY A 17 31.46 2.05 5.78
C GLY A 17 30.61 0.88 6.26
N THR A 18 30.16 0.92 7.52
CA THR A 18 29.27 -0.11 8.13
C THR A 18 27.80 0.31 8.16
N VAL A 19 27.44 1.39 7.49
CA VAL A 19 26.08 1.95 7.45
C VAL A 19 25.56 1.89 6.03
N LEU A 20 24.38 1.31 5.82
CA LEU A 20 23.65 1.37 4.57
C LEU A 20 22.72 2.60 4.62
N ARG A 21 22.98 3.57 3.74
CA ARG A 21 22.07 4.69 3.50
C ARG A 21 21.09 4.31 2.41
N ILE A 22 19.81 4.48 2.66
CA ILE A 22 18.70 4.19 1.73
C ILE A 22 17.95 5.48 1.49
N CYS A 23 17.77 5.85 0.21
CA CYS A 23 16.95 6.96 -0.26
C CYS A 23 15.79 6.41 -1.10
N PHE A 24 14.56 6.77 -0.77
CA PHE A 24 13.37 6.26 -1.47
C PHE A 24 12.25 7.30 -1.53
N ASP A 25 11.24 7.05 -2.35
CA ASP A 25 10.15 8.00 -2.68
C ASP A 25 10.71 9.36 -3.11
N THR A 26 11.73 9.33 -3.99
CA THR A 26 12.40 10.53 -4.50
C THR A 26 11.47 11.30 -5.43
N GLU A 27 11.38 12.60 -5.19
CA GLU A 27 10.55 13.54 -5.93
C GLU A 27 11.39 14.73 -6.38
N GLU A 28 11.34 15.06 -7.67
CA GLU A 28 11.96 16.28 -8.21
C GLU A 28 10.98 17.44 -8.06
N VAL A 29 11.42 18.53 -7.44
CA VAL A 29 10.61 19.74 -7.25
C VAL A 29 11.38 20.99 -7.65
N ASP A 30 10.66 22.00 -8.15
CA ASP A 30 11.23 23.31 -8.42
C ASP A 30 11.20 24.16 -7.16
N GLN A 31 12.38 24.58 -6.69
CA GLN A 31 12.52 25.46 -5.54
C GLN A 31 12.76 26.90 -5.99
N VAL A 32 11.93 27.82 -5.53
CA VAL A 32 12.12 29.26 -5.79
C VAL A 32 13.32 29.76 -4.97
N ILE A 33 14.34 30.24 -5.66
CA ILE A 33 15.57 30.77 -5.02
C ILE A 33 15.46 32.27 -4.81
N ASN A 34 14.70 32.97 -5.68
CA ASN A 34 14.50 34.40 -5.61
C ASN A 34 13.08 34.75 -6.08
N ASN A 35 12.37 35.57 -5.35
CA ASN A 35 11.00 35.97 -5.66
C ASN A 35 10.87 36.91 -6.89
N GLY A 36 12.00 37.22 -7.56
CA GLY A 36 12.03 38.17 -8.67
C GLY A 36 11.88 39.63 -8.16
N GLU A 37 12.48 40.58 -8.85
CA GLU A 37 12.11 41.99 -8.74
C GLU A 37 10.86 42.25 -9.60
N GLU A 38 10.15 43.35 -9.34
CA GLU A 38 8.90 43.72 -10.05
C GLU A 38 9.12 43.67 -11.57
N GLY A 39 8.50 42.67 -12.26
CA GLY A 39 8.62 42.47 -13.71
C GLY A 39 9.65 41.38 -14.15
N GLN A 40 10.32 40.68 -13.21
CA GLN A 40 11.18 39.52 -13.54
C GLN A 40 10.53 38.21 -13.08
N GLU A 41 10.68 37.16 -13.88
CA GLU A 41 10.25 35.83 -13.46
C GLU A 41 11.10 35.33 -12.28
N PRO A 42 10.49 34.61 -11.29
CA PRO A 42 11.21 34.04 -10.18
C PRO A 42 12.30 33.07 -10.67
N ALA A 43 13.51 33.17 -10.15
CA ALA A 43 14.54 32.17 -10.41
C ALA A 43 14.23 30.89 -9.64
N THR A 44 14.19 29.76 -10.33
CA THR A 44 13.96 28.43 -9.75
C THR A 44 15.18 27.54 -9.94
N ARG A 45 15.37 26.59 -9.03
CA ARG A 45 16.30 25.47 -9.21
C ARG A 45 15.58 24.15 -8.95
N LYS A 46 16.04 23.09 -9.60
CA LYS A 46 15.58 21.73 -9.31
C LYS A 46 16.25 21.21 -8.05
N VAL A 47 15.46 20.65 -7.16
CA VAL A 47 15.92 19.92 -6.00
C VAL A 47 15.19 18.57 -5.91
N TYR A 48 15.78 17.62 -5.20
CA TYR A 48 15.20 16.30 -5.02
C TYR A 48 14.84 16.11 -3.54
N LEU A 49 13.61 15.68 -3.28
CA LEU A 49 13.14 15.35 -1.94
C LEU A 49 13.04 13.83 -1.83
N ALA A 50 13.71 13.24 -0.84
CA ALA A 50 13.65 11.80 -0.61
C ALA A 50 13.57 11.48 0.89
N TYR A 51 12.91 10.37 1.24
CA TYR A 51 13.08 9.78 2.56
C TYR A 51 14.47 9.15 2.66
N VAL A 52 15.11 9.32 3.80
CA VAL A 52 16.48 8.80 4.05
C VAL A 52 16.49 8.03 5.36
N ILE A 53 16.83 6.75 5.29
CA ILE A 53 17.15 5.96 6.48
C ILE A 53 18.60 5.51 6.46
N ARG A 54 19.15 5.25 7.65
CA ARG A 54 20.47 4.69 7.86
C ARG A 54 20.37 3.44 8.71
N VAL A 55 20.87 2.34 8.20
CA VAL A 55 20.83 1.03 8.86
C VAL A 55 22.24 0.54 9.10
N ASN A 56 22.53 0.11 10.33
CA ASN A 56 23.80 -0.52 10.66
C ASN A 56 23.80 -2.00 10.27
N ASN A 57 25.00 -2.54 9.99
CA ASN A 57 25.18 -3.98 9.80
C ASN A 57 24.65 -4.79 11.03
N PRO A 58 23.98 -5.95 10.85
CA PRO A 58 23.81 -6.70 9.61
C PRO A 58 22.64 -6.17 8.73
N PHE A 59 22.91 -6.07 7.43
CA PHE A 59 21.94 -5.60 6.42
C PHE A 59 21.02 -6.73 6.00
N THR A 60 20.11 -7.11 6.88
CA THR A 60 19.07 -8.11 6.63
C THR A 60 17.73 -7.45 6.33
N LEU A 61 16.85 -8.16 5.62
CA LEU A 61 15.49 -7.69 5.36
C LEU A 61 14.80 -7.28 6.67
N GLU A 62 14.91 -8.11 7.71
CA GLU A 62 14.33 -7.85 9.04
C GLU A 62 14.83 -6.53 9.65
N ASN A 63 16.15 -6.27 9.62
CA ASN A 63 16.71 -5.07 10.25
C ASN A 63 16.36 -3.80 9.48
N VAL A 64 16.35 -3.84 8.14
CA VAL A 64 15.94 -2.71 7.31
C VAL A 64 14.44 -2.43 7.49
N THR A 65 13.60 -3.47 7.48
CA THR A 65 12.17 -3.35 7.77
C THR A 65 11.92 -2.73 9.15
N LYS A 66 12.59 -3.22 10.19
CA LYS A 66 12.46 -2.65 11.55
C LYS A 66 12.85 -1.17 11.62
N ALA A 67 13.85 -0.74 10.85
CA ALA A 67 14.24 0.67 10.79
C ALA A 67 13.12 1.52 10.17
N LEU A 68 12.48 1.05 9.09
CA LEU A 68 11.35 1.72 8.44
C LEU A 68 10.11 1.79 9.33
N LEU A 69 9.76 0.69 10.01
CA LEU A 69 8.65 0.65 10.96
C LEU A 69 8.82 1.67 12.10
N LYS A 70 10.05 1.88 12.60
CA LYS A 70 10.33 2.91 13.63
C LYS A 70 10.09 4.33 13.13
N GLU A 71 10.22 4.56 11.83
CA GLU A 71 9.92 5.84 11.20
C GLU A 71 8.44 6.04 10.87
N GLY A 72 7.59 5.04 11.18
CA GLY A 72 6.13 5.11 11.06
C GLY A 72 5.58 4.65 9.71
N PHE A 73 6.36 3.92 8.90
CA PHE A 73 5.83 3.28 7.70
C PHE A 73 4.97 2.06 8.10
N ASP A 74 3.92 1.79 7.31
CA ASP A 74 3.14 0.57 7.46
C ASP A 74 3.98 -0.67 7.13
N GLU A 75 3.50 -1.84 7.58
CA GLU A 75 4.26 -3.08 7.49
C GLU A 75 4.54 -3.49 6.04
N PHE A 76 3.56 -3.40 5.15
CA PHE A 76 3.72 -3.83 3.77
C PHE A 76 4.69 -2.91 3.02
N LYS A 77 4.53 -1.60 3.16
CA LYS A 77 5.44 -0.61 2.56
C LYS A 77 6.86 -0.76 3.13
N ALA A 78 7.00 -0.99 4.42
CA ALA A 78 8.30 -1.19 5.05
C ALA A 78 9.03 -2.42 4.49
N VAL A 79 8.34 -3.56 4.32
CA VAL A 79 8.92 -4.76 3.72
C VAL A 79 9.26 -4.55 2.23
N ALA A 80 8.37 -3.91 1.47
CA ALA A 80 8.61 -3.65 0.05
C ALA A 80 9.84 -2.76 -0.17
N VAL A 81 9.94 -1.63 0.54
CA VAL A 81 11.09 -0.71 0.47
C VAL A 81 12.37 -1.39 0.94
N ALA A 82 12.34 -2.16 2.02
CA ALA A 82 13.50 -2.88 2.53
C ALA A 82 14.03 -3.90 1.50
N ALA A 83 13.13 -4.71 0.92
CA ALA A 83 13.49 -5.73 -0.06
C ALA A 83 14.03 -5.10 -1.36
N GLU A 84 13.39 -4.04 -1.85
CA GLU A 84 13.84 -3.28 -3.03
C GLU A 84 15.22 -2.66 -2.82
N SER A 85 15.46 -2.05 -1.65
CA SER A 85 16.73 -1.43 -1.33
C SER A 85 17.88 -2.44 -1.24
N LEU A 86 17.62 -3.60 -0.64
CA LEU A 86 18.61 -4.70 -0.56
C LEU A 86 18.84 -5.34 -1.92
N LEU A 87 17.80 -5.46 -2.76
CA LEU A 87 17.93 -5.93 -4.14
C LEU A 87 18.79 -4.97 -4.96
N THR A 88 18.52 -3.67 -4.88
CA THR A 88 19.31 -2.62 -5.54
C THR A 88 20.77 -2.64 -5.08
N ALA A 89 21.02 -2.79 -3.78
CA ALA A 89 22.37 -2.92 -3.24
C ALA A 89 23.09 -4.18 -3.73
N ASN A 90 22.37 -5.28 -3.90
CA ASN A 90 22.90 -6.53 -4.44
C ASN A 90 23.22 -6.40 -5.95
N GLU A 91 22.31 -5.82 -6.74
CA GLU A 91 22.51 -5.56 -8.18
C GLU A 91 23.70 -4.61 -8.41
N ALA A 92 23.92 -3.63 -7.52
CA ALA A 92 25.08 -2.74 -7.54
C ALA A 92 26.38 -3.38 -7.02
N GLY A 93 26.36 -4.63 -6.57
CA GLY A 93 27.53 -5.33 -6.01
C GLY A 93 27.96 -4.81 -4.63
N LEU A 94 27.16 -4.00 -3.96
CA LEU A 94 27.46 -3.45 -2.64
C LEU A 94 27.27 -4.48 -1.52
N LEU A 95 26.26 -5.35 -1.67
CA LEU A 95 25.91 -6.36 -0.68
C LEU A 95 25.71 -7.73 -1.32
N PRO A 96 26.14 -8.83 -0.66
CA PRO A 96 25.74 -10.16 -1.07
C PRO A 96 24.24 -10.38 -0.79
N GLY A 97 23.56 -11.18 -1.60
CA GLY A 97 22.17 -11.51 -1.36
C GLY A 97 21.60 -12.48 -2.40
N ASN A 98 20.39 -12.94 -2.13
CA ASN A 98 19.61 -13.71 -3.10
C ASN A 98 18.64 -12.75 -3.80
N ALA A 99 19.05 -12.23 -4.97
CA ALA A 99 18.27 -11.29 -5.76
C ALA A 99 16.85 -11.81 -6.06
N LEU A 100 16.71 -13.08 -6.38
CA LEU A 100 15.42 -13.69 -6.69
C LEU A 100 14.48 -13.68 -5.47
N GLU A 101 14.99 -14.01 -4.29
CA GLU A 101 14.21 -14.00 -3.05
C GLU A 101 13.82 -12.57 -2.64
N LEU A 102 14.75 -11.61 -2.74
CA LEU A 102 14.45 -10.20 -2.46
C LEU A 102 13.38 -9.63 -3.41
N ALA A 103 13.46 -9.96 -4.70
CA ALA A 103 12.45 -9.56 -5.68
C ALA A 103 11.07 -10.14 -5.36
N ARG A 104 11.01 -11.42 -4.95
CA ARG A 104 9.76 -12.06 -4.51
C ARG A 104 9.18 -11.38 -3.28
N GLN A 105 9.98 -11.15 -2.25
CA GLN A 105 9.54 -10.48 -1.01
C GLN A 105 9.02 -9.06 -1.29
N MET A 106 9.73 -8.30 -2.13
CA MET A 106 9.29 -6.97 -2.57
C MET A 106 7.91 -7.03 -3.23
N GLN A 107 7.73 -7.93 -4.20
CA GLN A 107 6.49 -7.97 -4.98
C GLN A 107 5.31 -8.53 -4.17
N ILE A 108 5.54 -9.52 -3.31
CA ILE A 108 4.52 -10.04 -2.39
C ILE A 108 4.07 -8.94 -1.40
N ALA A 109 4.99 -8.11 -0.90
CA ALA A 109 4.64 -6.99 -0.03
C ALA A 109 3.81 -5.92 -0.78
N ARG A 110 4.18 -5.58 -2.03
CA ARG A 110 3.41 -4.66 -2.88
C ARG A 110 2.01 -5.18 -3.20
N ILE A 111 1.87 -6.48 -3.47
CA ILE A 111 0.56 -7.13 -3.64
C ILE A 111 -0.28 -6.99 -2.37
N SER A 112 0.32 -7.17 -1.20
CA SER A 112 -0.39 -7.04 0.09
C SER A 112 -0.78 -5.59 0.39
N GLU A 113 0.07 -4.61 0.04
CA GLU A 113 -0.24 -3.17 0.13
C GLU A 113 -1.42 -2.80 -0.78
N TYR A 114 -1.42 -3.30 -2.02
CA TYR A 114 -2.51 -3.08 -2.98
C TYR A 114 -3.82 -3.71 -2.51
N ASP A 115 -3.79 -4.96 -2.03
CA ASP A 115 -4.93 -5.66 -1.44
C ASP A 115 -5.54 -4.89 -0.25
N ALA A 116 -4.70 -4.24 0.56
CA ALA A 116 -5.15 -3.44 1.70
C ALA A 116 -5.64 -2.02 1.33
N SER A 117 -5.46 -1.59 0.07
CA SER A 117 -5.79 -0.25 -0.38
C SER A 117 -7.26 -0.10 -0.83
N ASP A 118 -7.69 1.14 -1.01
CA ASP A 118 -9.01 1.47 -1.57
C ASP A 118 -9.18 0.98 -3.02
N ALA A 119 -8.09 0.65 -3.73
CA ALA A 119 -8.15 0.04 -5.05
C ALA A 119 -8.83 -1.35 -5.04
N VAL A 120 -8.83 -2.03 -3.89
CA VAL A 120 -9.47 -3.34 -3.68
C VAL A 120 -10.57 -3.23 -2.62
N ASN A 121 -10.32 -2.56 -1.51
CA ASN A 121 -11.23 -2.47 -0.36
C ASN A 121 -12.15 -1.26 -0.48
N GLN A 122 -13.05 -1.27 -1.47
CA GLN A 122 -14.02 -0.20 -1.67
C GLN A 122 -15.31 -0.73 -2.28
N PHE A 123 -16.45 -0.14 -1.87
CA PHE A 123 -17.73 -0.20 -2.57
C PHE A 123 -18.42 1.17 -2.45
N SER A 124 -19.43 1.43 -3.27
CA SER A 124 -20.24 2.65 -3.17
C SER A 124 -21.64 2.31 -2.68
N PHE A 125 -22.17 3.14 -1.79
CA PHE A 125 -23.59 3.12 -1.39
C PHE A 125 -24.15 4.54 -1.55
N ASP A 126 -25.17 4.73 -2.37
CA ASP A 126 -25.70 6.04 -2.76
C ASP A 126 -24.57 7.00 -3.19
N ASP A 127 -23.67 6.56 -4.10
CA ASP A 127 -22.50 7.28 -4.60
C ASP A 127 -21.43 7.63 -3.54
N VAL A 128 -21.55 7.12 -2.31
CA VAL A 128 -20.59 7.35 -1.24
C VAL A 128 -19.62 6.18 -1.17
N PRO A 129 -18.30 6.40 -1.42
CA PRO A 129 -17.30 5.35 -1.31
C PRO A 129 -17.08 4.98 0.15
N MET A 130 -17.03 3.69 0.45
CA MET A 130 -16.82 3.16 1.79
C MET A 130 -16.27 1.73 1.78
N TRP A 131 -15.80 1.29 2.93
CA TRP A 131 -15.44 -0.09 3.19
C TRP A 131 -15.92 -0.54 4.57
N LEU A 132 -16.30 -1.81 4.67
CA LEU A 132 -16.64 -2.45 5.94
C LEU A 132 -15.68 -3.62 6.16
N ASP A 133 -14.88 -3.53 7.22
CA ASP A 133 -14.04 -4.65 7.63
C ASP A 133 -14.88 -5.88 8.02
N LYS A 134 -14.23 -7.03 8.12
CA LYS A 134 -14.89 -8.31 8.37
C LYS A 134 -15.66 -8.34 9.69
N ASP A 135 -15.12 -7.73 10.74
CA ASP A 135 -15.76 -7.74 12.07
C ASP A 135 -17.00 -6.85 12.06
N THR A 136 -16.94 -5.69 11.41
CA THR A 136 -18.08 -4.81 11.18
C THR A 136 -19.17 -5.52 10.37
N ARG A 137 -18.83 -6.18 9.25
CA ARG A 137 -19.81 -6.97 8.47
C ARG A 137 -20.49 -8.04 9.30
N ASN A 138 -19.72 -8.83 10.06
CA ASN A 138 -20.25 -9.87 10.93
C ASN A 138 -21.19 -9.31 12.02
N GLY A 139 -20.83 -8.20 12.63
CA GLY A 139 -21.66 -7.50 13.61
C GLY A 139 -22.98 -7.02 13.04
N LEU A 140 -22.95 -6.45 11.83
CA LEU A 140 -24.15 -6.01 11.10
C LEU A 140 -25.05 -7.19 10.69
N ILE A 141 -24.48 -8.29 10.20
CA ILE A 141 -25.23 -9.51 9.88
C ILE A 141 -25.96 -10.05 11.12
N ALA A 142 -25.28 -10.16 12.26
CA ALA A 142 -25.88 -10.62 13.52
C ALA A 142 -27.03 -9.71 13.97
N ARG A 143 -26.82 -8.38 13.91
CA ARG A 143 -27.84 -7.38 14.23
C ARG A 143 -29.07 -7.49 13.33
N LEU A 144 -28.88 -7.50 12.00
CA LEU A 144 -30.00 -7.56 11.03
C LEU A 144 -30.81 -8.85 11.15
N ASN A 145 -30.15 -9.99 11.41
CA ASN A 145 -30.83 -11.24 11.71
C ASN A 145 -31.67 -11.15 12.98
N ALA A 146 -31.17 -10.55 14.06
CA ALA A 146 -31.93 -10.35 15.30
C ALA A 146 -33.13 -9.41 15.08
N GLU A 147 -32.96 -8.31 14.34
CA GLU A 147 -34.02 -7.37 14.00
C GLU A 147 -35.12 -8.05 13.17
N LYS A 148 -34.76 -8.86 12.18
CA LYS A 148 -35.67 -9.68 11.39
C LYS A 148 -36.45 -10.66 12.26
N ALA A 149 -35.79 -11.35 13.19
CA ALA A 149 -36.40 -12.33 14.07
C ALA A 149 -37.48 -11.74 15.00
N VAL A 150 -37.35 -10.46 15.37
CA VAL A 150 -38.35 -9.74 16.17
C VAL A 150 -39.36 -8.96 15.32
N GLY A 151 -39.36 -9.16 14.00
CA GLY A 151 -40.35 -8.58 13.08
C GLY A 151 -40.16 -7.09 12.77
N LYS A 152 -38.94 -6.53 12.96
CA LYS A 152 -38.66 -5.17 12.47
C LYS A 152 -38.71 -5.12 10.94
N THR A 153 -39.34 -4.09 10.43
CA THR A 153 -39.44 -3.83 8.98
C THR A 153 -38.34 -2.91 8.45
N THR A 154 -37.70 -2.15 9.32
CA THR A 154 -36.61 -1.24 8.97
C THR A 154 -35.47 -1.32 9.98
N SER A 155 -34.26 -1.10 9.49
CA SER A 155 -33.03 -0.93 10.27
C SER A 155 -32.33 0.35 9.86
N THR A 156 -31.76 1.08 10.82
CA THR A 156 -30.91 2.24 10.54
C THR A 156 -29.47 1.82 10.78
N LEU A 157 -28.68 1.78 9.70
CA LEU A 157 -27.25 1.49 9.76
C LEU A 157 -26.47 2.79 9.80
N TRP A 158 -25.54 2.89 10.73
CA TRP A 158 -24.58 3.99 10.80
C TRP A 158 -23.25 3.53 10.23
N LEU A 159 -22.80 4.19 9.16
CA LEU A 159 -21.52 3.94 8.51
C LEU A 159 -20.70 5.24 8.60
N GLY A 160 -19.80 5.30 9.59
CA GLY A 160 -19.13 6.53 9.97
C GLY A 160 -20.14 7.57 10.53
N THR A 161 -20.22 8.73 9.91
CA THR A 161 -21.14 9.83 10.27
C THR A 161 -22.46 9.81 9.49
N GLN A 162 -22.61 8.88 8.54
CA GLN A 162 -23.81 8.76 7.71
C GLN A 162 -24.73 7.65 8.21
N SER A 163 -26.04 7.86 8.08
CA SER A 163 -27.05 6.86 8.44
C SER A 163 -27.91 6.50 7.24
N PHE A 164 -28.16 5.21 7.07
CA PHE A 164 -28.97 4.64 6.01
C PHE A 164 -30.12 3.83 6.63
N THR A 165 -31.34 4.04 6.13
CA THR A 165 -32.51 3.27 6.57
C THR A 165 -32.89 2.27 5.47
N ILE A 166 -32.74 0.99 5.79
CA ILE A 166 -33.01 -0.13 4.87
C ILE A 166 -33.86 -1.19 5.57
N THR A 167 -34.42 -2.12 4.80
CA THR A 167 -35.04 -3.32 5.40
C THR A 167 -33.95 -4.30 5.86
N PRO A 168 -34.17 -5.10 6.92
CA PRO A 168 -33.20 -6.13 7.32
C PRO A 168 -32.81 -7.08 6.17
N ASP A 169 -33.75 -7.44 5.29
CA ASP A 169 -33.46 -8.30 4.14
C ASP A 169 -32.55 -7.63 3.11
N ALA A 170 -32.78 -6.36 2.78
CA ALA A 170 -31.91 -5.63 1.85
C ALA A 170 -30.50 -5.47 2.44
N GLY A 171 -30.39 -5.20 3.74
CA GLY A 171 -29.09 -5.13 4.42
C GLY A 171 -28.32 -6.46 4.40
N LEU A 172 -29.02 -7.58 4.62
CA LEU A 172 -28.42 -8.90 4.54
C LEU A 172 -27.97 -9.25 3.10
N GLN A 173 -28.71 -8.84 2.08
CA GLN A 173 -28.32 -9.02 0.68
C GLN A 173 -27.05 -8.21 0.35
N LEU A 174 -26.99 -6.94 0.75
CA LEU A 174 -25.83 -6.10 0.58
C LEU A 174 -24.60 -6.72 1.26
N LEU A 175 -24.70 -7.11 2.52
CA LEU A 175 -23.58 -7.71 3.26
C LEU A 175 -23.17 -9.05 2.67
N SER A 176 -24.10 -9.84 2.12
CA SER A 176 -23.76 -11.08 1.42
C SER A 176 -22.98 -10.81 0.13
N ALA A 177 -23.38 -9.80 -0.64
CA ALA A 177 -22.64 -9.39 -1.85
C ALA A 177 -21.23 -8.90 -1.50
N LEU A 178 -21.08 -8.11 -0.43
CA LEU A 178 -19.77 -7.66 0.07
C LEU A 178 -18.88 -8.82 0.53
N GLU A 179 -19.44 -9.86 1.15
CA GLU A 179 -18.66 -11.03 1.57
C GLU A 179 -18.17 -11.85 0.37
N VAL A 180 -19.01 -12.01 -0.67
CA VAL A 180 -18.59 -12.66 -1.92
C VAL A 180 -17.49 -11.84 -2.60
N TYR A 181 -17.68 -10.53 -2.74
CA TYR A 181 -16.67 -9.62 -3.29
C TYR A 181 -15.33 -9.72 -2.56
N ALA A 182 -15.35 -9.63 -1.21
CA ALA A 182 -14.14 -9.73 -0.41
C ALA A 182 -13.44 -11.09 -0.55
N SER A 183 -14.21 -12.17 -0.71
CA SER A 183 -13.67 -13.52 -0.96
C SER A 183 -12.98 -13.62 -2.32
N GLU A 184 -13.60 -13.07 -3.37
CA GLU A 184 -13.03 -13.03 -4.72
C GLU A 184 -11.75 -12.19 -4.77
N CYS A 185 -11.70 -11.05 -4.06
CA CYS A 185 -10.49 -10.24 -3.91
C CYS A 185 -9.37 -11.03 -3.22
N TYR A 186 -9.69 -11.71 -2.12
CA TYR A 186 -8.72 -12.56 -1.41
C TYR A 186 -8.16 -13.66 -2.29
N ASP A 187 -9.02 -14.36 -3.05
CA ASP A 187 -8.61 -15.42 -3.95
C ASP A 187 -7.66 -14.87 -5.04
N LYS A 188 -7.99 -13.69 -5.61
CA LYS A 188 -7.14 -13.04 -6.62
C LYS A 188 -5.78 -12.64 -6.05
N THR A 189 -5.75 -12.09 -4.84
CA THR A 189 -4.50 -11.77 -4.13
C THR A 189 -3.64 -13.02 -3.91
N ALA A 190 -4.26 -14.16 -3.54
CA ALA A 190 -3.56 -15.43 -3.36
C ALA A 190 -3.01 -15.98 -4.68
N GLU A 191 -3.77 -15.85 -5.79
CA GLU A 191 -3.32 -16.20 -7.13
C GLU A 191 -2.07 -15.40 -7.54
N HIS A 192 -2.08 -14.07 -7.36
CA HIS A 192 -0.93 -13.22 -7.67
C HIS A 192 0.30 -13.59 -6.85
N LYS A 193 0.16 -13.79 -5.54
CA LYS A 193 1.27 -14.23 -4.67
C LYS A 193 1.83 -15.58 -5.10
N THR A 194 0.97 -16.50 -5.50
CA THR A 194 1.37 -17.82 -6.02
C THR A 194 2.12 -17.69 -7.34
N ALA A 195 1.66 -16.84 -8.24
CA ALA A 195 2.33 -16.57 -9.51
C ALA A 195 3.74 -16.01 -9.30
N ILE A 196 3.92 -15.05 -8.37
CA ILE A 196 5.22 -14.49 -8.02
C ILE A 196 6.19 -15.57 -7.51
N VAL A 197 5.71 -16.48 -6.67
CA VAL A 197 6.55 -17.58 -6.14
C VAL A 197 7.00 -18.53 -7.25
N ALA A 198 6.19 -18.72 -8.28
CA ALA A 198 6.51 -19.60 -9.43
C ALA A 198 7.52 -18.98 -10.42
N LEU A 199 7.66 -17.67 -10.46
CA LEU A 199 8.62 -16.99 -11.33
C LEU A 199 10.05 -17.21 -10.84
N ASN A 200 10.98 -17.42 -11.80
CA ASN A 200 12.40 -17.68 -11.53
C ASN A 200 13.34 -16.67 -12.20
N ASP A 201 12.80 -15.53 -12.60
CA ASP A 201 13.52 -14.43 -13.23
C ASP A 201 13.20 -13.12 -12.51
N VAL A 202 14.23 -12.34 -12.13
CA VAL A 202 14.10 -11.11 -11.35
C VAL A 202 13.33 -10.03 -12.11
N ASP A 203 13.61 -9.88 -13.41
CA ASP A 203 12.96 -8.84 -14.22
C ASP A 203 11.49 -9.18 -14.47
N ALA A 204 11.19 -10.47 -14.68
CA ALA A 204 9.81 -10.95 -14.78
C ALA A 204 9.03 -10.70 -13.47
N ILE A 205 9.64 -10.90 -12.31
CA ILE A 205 9.02 -10.59 -11.00
C ILE A 205 8.80 -9.09 -10.86
N LYS A 206 9.82 -8.26 -11.16
CA LYS A 206 9.73 -6.79 -11.04
C LYS A 206 8.67 -6.18 -11.95
N SER A 207 8.48 -6.75 -13.15
CA SER A 207 7.52 -6.28 -14.15
C SER A 207 6.13 -6.92 -14.05
N TYR A 208 5.91 -7.83 -13.11
CA TYR A 208 4.63 -8.51 -12.96
C TYR A 208 3.52 -7.52 -12.54
N ASP A 209 2.47 -7.42 -13.37
CA ASP A 209 1.30 -6.59 -13.10
C ASP A 209 0.29 -7.37 -12.25
N PHE A 210 0.21 -7.03 -10.99
CA PHE A 210 -0.74 -7.59 -10.02
C PHE A 210 -2.02 -6.76 -9.86
N THR A 211 -2.18 -5.68 -10.62
CA THR A 211 -3.38 -4.83 -10.48
C THR A 211 -4.58 -5.36 -11.24
N GLN A 212 -4.38 -6.38 -12.07
CA GLN A 212 -5.37 -6.93 -12.98
C GLN A 212 -6.14 -8.11 -12.37
N GLY A 213 -7.39 -8.25 -12.80
CA GLY A 213 -8.22 -9.42 -12.51
C GLY A 213 -8.95 -9.41 -11.17
N TYR A 214 -8.85 -8.33 -10.39
CA TYR A 214 -9.74 -8.11 -9.25
C TYR A 214 -11.19 -7.84 -9.74
N PRO A 215 -12.19 -8.21 -8.96
CA PRO A 215 -13.59 -7.90 -9.31
C PRO A 215 -13.81 -6.38 -9.33
N ALA A 216 -14.77 -5.92 -10.16
CA ALA A 216 -15.17 -4.52 -10.14
C ALA A 216 -15.82 -4.16 -8.80
N HIS A 217 -15.60 -2.91 -8.34
CA HIS A 217 -16.24 -2.41 -7.12
C HIS A 217 -17.74 -2.54 -7.20
N LEU A 218 -18.36 -2.89 -6.08
CA LEU A 218 -19.81 -2.98 -5.98
C LEU A 218 -20.42 -1.57 -5.84
N GLU A 219 -21.58 -1.38 -6.47
CA GLU A 219 -22.38 -0.17 -6.38
C GLU A 219 -23.79 -0.56 -5.90
N PHE A 220 -24.31 0.12 -4.86
CA PHE A 220 -25.61 -0.13 -4.24
C PHE A 220 -26.46 1.12 -4.16
#